data_f068b82973e4bc569e05122cd9893667
#
_entry.id   f068b82973e4bc569e05122cd9893667
#
_cell.length_a   1.000
_cell.length_b   1.000
_cell.length_c   1.000
_cell.angle_alpha   90.00
_cell.angle_beta   90.00
_cell.angle_gamma   90.00
#
_symmetry.space_group_name_H-M   'P 1'
#
loop_
_entity.id
_entity.type
_entity.pdbx_description
1 polymer ?
#
loop_
_entity_poly.entity_id
_entity_poly.type
_entity_poly.pdbx_seq_one_letter_code
_entity_poly.pdbx_strand_id
1 'polypeptide(L)'
;MKKIIIPFVLLLLLSFSVQAQDAPSNDSDFNTWQARFRVAAVIPSPGDNLEGADVDISTTVIPEVDFTYFFTKHWAAELILATTKHEVEVEGLDLGHVWLLPPTLNVQYHFYSGDFKPYVGAGVNYTIFYGEDAGDVVGMDYENSVGFSFQAGIDYNLNDKWFLNLDVKQLLLSTDVTVNAGEAVIPVEVDINPLIIGLGIGVKL
;
A
#
# COMPACT_ATOMS: atom_id res chain seq x y z
N MET A 1 8.74 16.22 -27.10
CA MET A 1 7.28 16.43 -27.24
C MET A 1 6.59 15.42 -26.30
N LYS A 2 6.33 15.82 -25.06
CA LYS A 2 5.72 14.96 -24.02
C LYS A 2 4.21 14.87 -24.27
N LYS A 3 3.70 13.68 -24.59
CA LYS A 3 2.26 13.45 -24.78
C LYS A 3 1.62 13.23 -23.40
N ILE A 4 0.81 14.19 -22.98
CA ILE A 4 -0.01 14.15 -21.76
C ILE A 4 -1.16 13.15 -22.01
N ILE A 5 -1.14 12.00 -21.32
CA ILE A 5 -2.20 10.96 -21.37
C ILE A 5 -3.05 10.95 -20.07
N ILE A 6 -3.08 12.05 -19.35
CA ILE A 6 -3.79 12.11 -18.03
C ILE A 6 -5.29 12.50 -18.08
N PRO A 7 -5.94 12.96 -19.15
CA PRO A 7 -7.34 13.36 -19.04
C PRO A 7 -8.36 12.23 -19.24
N PHE A 8 -7.98 10.99 -19.58
CA PHE A 8 -8.97 9.97 -19.93
C PHE A 8 -9.47 9.13 -18.75
N VAL A 9 -8.70 9.03 -17.67
CA VAL A 9 -9.10 8.26 -16.46
C VAL A 9 -10.06 9.06 -15.57
N LEU A 10 -9.97 10.39 -15.58
CA LEU A 10 -10.83 11.24 -14.75
C LEU A 10 -12.27 11.36 -15.28
N LEU A 11 -12.50 11.06 -16.57
CA LEU A 11 -13.84 11.17 -17.18
C LEU A 11 -14.71 9.93 -16.98
N LEU A 12 -14.14 8.78 -16.59
CA LEU A 12 -14.90 7.56 -16.34
C LEU A 12 -15.51 7.51 -14.93
N LEU A 13 -15.07 8.35 -14.01
CA LEU A 13 -15.59 8.41 -12.63
C LEU A 13 -16.85 9.27 -12.47
N LEU A 14 -17.25 10.02 -13.49
CA LEU A 14 -18.42 10.93 -13.43
C LEU A 14 -19.72 10.33 -13.95
N SER A 15 -19.75 9.07 -14.40
CA SER A 15 -20.95 8.46 -15.00
C SER A 15 -21.73 7.55 -14.04
N PHE A 16 -21.30 7.37 -12.81
CA PHE A 16 -22.09 6.67 -11.80
C PHE A 16 -23.02 7.67 -11.10
N SER A 17 -24.13 7.99 -11.75
CA SER A 17 -25.29 8.51 -11.05
C SER A 17 -25.83 7.39 -10.16
N VAL A 18 -25.31 7.28 -8.95
CA VAL A 18 -25.86 6.41 -7.91
C VAL A 18 -27.24 6.98 -7.56
N GLN A 19 -28.28 6.40 -8.12
CA GLN A 19 -29.62 6.51 -7.56
C GLN A 19 -29.65 5.65 -6.29
N ALA A 20 -29.13 6.20 -5.20
CA ALA A 20 -29.36 5.67 -3.87
C ALA A 20 -30.80 6.04 -3.47
N GLN A 21 -31.76 5.27 -3.96
CA GLN A 21 -33.06 5.12 -3.34
C GLN A 21 -33.13 3.74 -2.72
N ASP A 22 -32.36 3.56 -1.64
CA ASP A 22 -32.59 2.45 -0.75
C ASP A 22 -33.61 2.89 0.30
N ALA A 23 -34.77 2.22 0.28
CA ALA A 23 -35.68 2.19 1.41
C ALA A 23 -34.90 1.83 2.69
N PRO A 24 -35.33 2.29 3.89
CA PRO A 24 -34.66 1.96 5.13
C PRO A 24 -34.77 0.45 5.39
N SER A 25 -33.84 -0.33 4.86
CA SER A 25 -33.56 -1.67 5.34
C SER A 25 -32.91 -1.49 6.72
N ASN A 26 -33.38 -2.25 7.72
CA ASN A 26 -32.70 -2.34 9.01
C ASN A 26 -31.25 -2.82 8.76
N ASP A 27 -30.35 -1.88 8.64
CA ASP A 27 -28.92 -2.06 8.33
C ASP A 27 -28.11 -2.57 9.55
N SER A 28 -28.81 -3.22 10.51
CA SER A 28 -28.24 -3.65 11.78
C SER A 28 -27.53 -5.03 11.73
N ASP A 29 -27.53 -5.73 10.58
CA ASP A 29 -27.04 -7.11 10.47
C ASP A 29 -25.71 -7.23 9.70
N PHE A 30 -24.79 -6.27 9.82
CA PHE A 30 -23.43 -6.45 9.32
C PHE A 30 -22.41 -6.39 10.46
N ASN A 31 -21.34 -7.16 10.34
CA ASN A 31 -20.26 -7.13 11.32
C ASN A 31 -19.48 -5.82 11.17
N THR A 32 -19.52 -5.01 12.22
CA THR A 32 -18.92 -3.67 12.23
C THR A 32 -17.40 -3.70 12.18
N TRP A 33 -16.77 -4.72 12.77
CA TRP A 33 -15.33 -4.88 12.81
C TRP A 33 -14.87 -6.16 12.15
N GLN A 34 -13.75 -6.06 11.44
CA GLN A 34 -13.01 -7.21 10.92
C GLN A 34 -11.52 -7.01 11.21
N ALA A 35 -10.82 -8.12 11.40
CA ALA A 35 -9.37 -8.16 11.45
C ALA A 35 -8.86 -9.18 10.45
N ARG A 36 -7.74 -8.86 9.75
CA ARG A 36 -7.09 -9.76 8.80
C ARG A 36 -5.63 -9.94 9.17
N PHE A 37 -5.13 -11.12 8.89
CA PHE A 37 -3.71 -11.42 8.86
C PHE A 37 -3.36 -11.92 7.47
N ARG A 38 -2.38 -11.28 6.83
CA ARG A 38 -1.91 -11.59 5.48
C ARG A 38 -0.41 -11.89 5.47
N VAL A 39 0.00 -12.70 4.54
CA VAL A 39 1.38 -12.75 4.06
C VAL A 39 1.40 -11.97 2.75
N ALA A 40 2.23 -10.96 2.67
CA ALA A 40 2.27 -10.02 1.56
C ALA A 40 3.66 -9.96 0.93
N ALA A 41 3.71 -10.02 -0.40
CA ALA A 41 4.90 -9.71 -1.18
C ALA A 41 4.91 -8.21 -1.48
N VAL A 42 5.96 -7.51 -1.08
CA VAL A 42 6.22 -6.10 -1.38
C VAL A 42 7.23 -6.05 -2.51
N ILE A 43 6.81 -5.55 -3.65
CA ILE A 43 7.57 -5.50 -4.90
C ILE A 43 7.78 -4.02 -5.25
N PRO A 44 8.90 -3.42 -4.86
CA PRO A 44 9.21 -2.06 -5.22
C PRO A 44 9.33 -1.88 -6.73
N SER A 45 8.99 -0.70 -7.22
CA SER A 45 9.14 -0.30 -8.62
C SER A 45 9.79 1.07 -8.63
N PRO A 46 11.11 1.13 -8.37
CA PRO A 46 11.83 2.39 -8.36
C PRO A 46 11.70 3.09 -9.71
N GLY A 47 11.46 4.40 -9.67
CA GLY A 47 11.39 5.23 -10.87
C GLY A 47 12.79 5.56 -11.41
N ASP A 48 12.83 6.04 -12.65
CA ASP A 48 14.06 6.47 -13.35
C ASP A 48 14.60 7.84 -12.83
N ASN A 49 14.39 8.16 -11.55
CA ASN A 49 14.65 9.50 -10.99
C ASN A 49 16.13 9.82 -10.79
N LEU A 50 16.98 8.82 -10.79
CA LEU A 50 18.43 9.01 -10.90
C LEU A 50 18.80 8.97 -12.38
N GLU A 51 18.97 10.13 -13.02
CA GLU A 51 19.38 10.23 -14.44
C GLU A 51 20.63 9.37 -14.70
N GLY A 52 20.40 8.14 -15.20
CA GLY A 52 21.46 7.22 -15.64
C GLY A 52 21.97 6.21 -14.59
N ALA A 53 21.41 6.15 -13.38
CA ALA A 53 21.75 5.14 -12.39
C ALA A 53 20.62 4.09 -12.24
N ASP A 54 21.00 2.81 -12.26
CA ASP A 54 20.10 1.68 -12.01
C ASP A 54 19.97 1.45 -10.50
N VAL A 55 18.77 1.73 -9.95
CA VAL A 55 18.45 1.53 -8.53
C VAL A 55 17.71 0.21 -8.38
N ASP A 56 18.25 -0.71 -7.63
CA ASP A 56 17.59 -1.97 -7.27
C ASP A 56 17.17 -1.95 -5.78
N ILE A 57 15.89 -2.25 -5.54
CA ILE A 57 15.32 -2.39 -4.21
C ILE A 57 14.73 -3.80 -4.07
N SER A 58 15.19 -4.55 -3.11
CA SER A 58 14.82 -5.95 -2.94
C SER A 58 13.32 -6.17 -2.75
N THR A 59 12.77 -7.21 -3.40
CA THR A 59 11.43 -7.70 -3.10
C THR A 59 11.43 -8.46 -1.77
N THR A 60 10.46 -8.17 -0.91
CA THR A 60 10.38 -8.76 0.44
C THR A 60 9.01 -9.37 0.69
N VAL A 61 8.98 -10.48 1.44
CA VAL A 61 7.73 -11.09 1.91
C VAL A 61 7.58 -10.85 3.41
N ILE A 62 6.44 -10.29 3.80
CA ILE A 62 6.20 -9.80 5.16
C ILE A 62 4.85 -10.26 5.71
N PRO A 63 4.71 -10.36 7.05
CA PRO A 63 3.40 -10.40 7.69
C PRO A 63 2.76 -9.00 7.68
N GLU A 64 1.46 -8.97 7.42
CA GLU A 64 0.64 -7.76 7.45
C GLU A 64 -0.60 -8.02 8.30
N VAL A 65 -0.99 -7.06 9.12
CA VAL A 65 -2.22 -7.08 9.92
C VAL A 65 -3.04 -5.85 9.58
N ASP A 66 -4.34 -6.02 9.41
CA ASP A 66 -5.26 -4.91 9.28
C ASP A 66 -6.50 -5.03 10.16
N PHE A 67 -7.07 -3.86 10.44
CA PHE A 67 -8.34 -3.69 11.13
C PHE A 67 -9.27 -2.87 10.26
N THR A 68 -10.43 -3.41 9.95
CA THR A 68 -11.45 -2.78 9.11
C THR A 68 -12.69 -2.47 9.93
N TYR A 69 -13.14 -1.22 9.90
CA TYR A 69 -14.37 -0.74 10.51
C TYR A 69 -15.39 -0.39 9.45
N PHE A 70 -16.55 -1.04 9.46
CA PHE A 70 -17.65 -0.78 8.54
C PHE A 70 -18.57 0.30 9.09
N PHE A 71 -18.69 1.43 8.38
CA PHE A 71 -19.68 2.48 8.67
C PHE A 71 -21.07 2.10 8.19
N THR A 72 -21.12 1.39 7.06
CA THR A 72 -22.33 0.83 6.45
C THR A 72 -21.99 -0.56 5.91
N LYS A 73 -22.98 -1.27 5.40
CA LYS A 73 -22.77 -2.56 4.72
C LYS A 73 -21.71 -2.50 3.61
N HIS A 74 -21.56 -1.35 2.93
CA HIS A 74 -20.67 -1.19 1.78
C HIS A 74 -19.41 -0.37 2.07
N TRP A 75 -19.46 0.60 2.97
CA TRP A 75 -18.35 1.51 3.24
C TRP A 75 -17.61 1.14 4.51
N ALA A 76 -16.30 1.09 4.41
CA ALA A 76 -15.42 0.79 5.53
C ALA A 76 -14.16 1.67 5.52
N ALA A 77 -13.54 1.81 6.69
CA ALA A 77 -12.17 2.26 6.82
C ALA A 77 -11.29 1.09 7.24
N GLU A 78 -10.13 0.97 6.63
CA GLU A 78 -9.12 -0.05 6.93
C GLU A 78 -7.83 0.61 7.38
N LEU A 79 -7.30 0.18 8.53
CA LEU A 79 -5.96 0.52 8.99
C LEU A 79 -5.05 -0.69 8.81
N ILE A 80 -4.02 -0.54 7.97
CA ILE A 80 -3.04 -1.56 7.66
C ILE A 80 -1.75 -1.26 8.42
N LEU A 81 -1.18 -2.29 9.04
CA LEU A 81 0.07 -2.25 9.78
C LEU A 81 0.98 -3.37 9.32
N ALA A 82 2.21 -3.02 8.95
CA ALA A 82 3.25 -3.95 8.57
C ALA A 82 4.62 -3.32 8.85
N THR A 83 5.65 -4.14 8.87
CA THR A 83 7.03 -3.66 8.81
C THR A 83 7.79 -4.49 7.79
N THR A 84 8.67 -3.83 7.06
CA THR A 84 9.46 -4.45 6.00
C THR A 84 10.90 -3.96 6.05
N LYS A 85 11.82 -4.81 5.61
CA LYS A 85 13.24 -4.49 5.42
C LYS A 85 13.55 -4.60 3.94
N HIS A 86 14.20 -3.59 3.38
CA HIS A 86 14.68 -3.62 2.00
C HIS A 86 16.17 -3.38 1.96
N GLU A 87 16.86 -4.14 1.13
CA GLU A 87 18.23 -3.91 0.72
C GLU A 87 18.22 -3.01 -0.51
N VAL A 88 19.16 -2.07 -0.58
CA VAL A 88 19.23 -1.05 -1.63
C VAL A 88 20.60 -1.11 -2.28
N GLU A 89 20.61 -1.25 -3.61
CA GLU A 89 21.81 -1.24 -4.43
C GLU A 89 21.69 -0.19 -5.53
N VAL A 90 22.78 0.45 -5.87
CA VAL A 90 22.86 1.37 -7.02
C VAL A 90 24.08 1.01 -7.86
N GLU A 91 23.88 0.65 -9.12
CA GLU A 91 24.95 0.24 -10.06
C GLU A 91 25.88 -0.85 -9.49
N GLY A 92 25.36 -1.74 -8.61
CA GLY A 92 26.13 -2.82 -7.96
C GLY A 92 26.93 -2.35 -6.75
N LEU A 93 26.77 -1.11 -6.29
CA LEU A 93 27.26 -0.62 -5.01
C LEU A 93 26.21 -0.90 -3.93
N ASP A 94 26.61 -1.62 -2.87
CA ASP A 94 25.73 -1.89 -1.73
C ASP A 94 25.54 -0.62 -0.91
N LEU A 95 24.31 -0.11 -0.88
CA LEU A 95 23.90 1.03 -0.05
C LEU A 95 23.31 0.58 1.29
N GLY A 96 23.41 -0.72 1.61
CA GLY A 96 22.93 -1.28 2.86
C GLY A 96 21.43 -1.55 2.88
N HIS A 97 20.81 -1.30 4.02
CA HIS A 97 19.40 -1.60 4.19
C HIS A 97 18.67 -0.56 5.03
N VAL A 98 17.35 -0.55 4.86
CA VAL A 98 16.46 0.30 5.64
C VAL A 98 15.20 -0.48 6.05
N TRP A 99 14.71 -0.21 7.25
CA TRP A 99 13.42 -0.70 7.74
C TRP A 99 12.35 0.36 7.52
N LEU A 100 11.17 -0.10 7.12
CA LEU A 100 10.00 0.74 6.89
C LEU A 100 8.83 0.28 7.76
N LEU A 101 8.13 1.23 8.35
CA LEU A 101 6.83 1.05 8.98
C LEU A 101 5.84 1.96 8.24
N PRO A 102 5.03 1.43 7.30
CA PRO A 102 4.11 2.20 6.46
C PRO A 102 2.64 2.07 6.91
N PRO A 103 2.21 2.61 8.07
CA PRO A 103 0.79 2.64 8.38
C PRO A 103 -0.01 3.26 7.22
N THR A 104 -1.04 2.53 6.78
CA THR A 104 -1.88 2.93 5.64
C THR A 104 -3.34 2.96 6.08
N LEU A 105 -4.02 4.07 5.82
CA LEU A 105 -5.44 4.24 6.09
C LEU A 105 -6.20 4.36 4.77
N ASN A 106 -7.03 3.36 4.47
CA ASN A 106 -7.87 3.30 3.27
C ASN A 106 -9.34 3.49 3.61
N VAL A 107 -10.10 4.10 2.71
CA VAL A 107 -11.54 3.97 2.62
C VAL A 107 -11.85 2.94 1.55
N GLN A 108 -12.69 1.95 1.89
CA GLN A 108 -13.06 0.84 1.02
C GLN A 108 -14.53 0.88 0.68
N TYR A 109 -14.87 0.44 -0.54
CA TYR A 109 -16.21 0.13 -0.95
C TYR A 109 -16.34 -1.36 -1.28
N HIS A 110 -17.20 -2.08 -0.56
CA HIS A 110 -17.43 -3.51 -0.68
C HIS A 110 -18.67 -3.81 -1.52
N PHE A 111 -18.50 -4.73 -2.48
CA PHE A 111 -19.58 -5.31 -3.25
C PHE A 111 -19.95 -6.68 -2.63
N TYR A 112 -21.18 -7.11 -2.82
CA TYR A 112 -21.65 -8.39 -2.29
C TYR A 112 -22.17 -9.28 -3.41
N SER A 113 -21.64 -10.50 -3.52
CA SER A 113 -22.06 -11.51 -4.49
C SER A 113 -21.99 -12.90 -3.86
N GLY A 114 -22.99 -13.26 -3.07
CA GLY A 114 -22.99 -14.50 -2.30
C GLY A 114 -21.87 -14.52 -1.25
N ASP A 115 -21.04 -15.57 -1.31
CA ASP A 115 -19.88 -15.71 -0.40
C ASP A 115 -18.70 -14.83 -0.80
N PHE A 116 -18.70 -14.26 -2.00
CA PHE A 116 -17.67 -13.38 -2.50
C PHE A 116 -17.99 -11.92 -2.18
N LYS A 117 -17.01 -11.21 -1.65
CA LYS A 117 -17.08 -9.79 -1.32
C LYS A 117 -15.90 -9.05 -1.92
N PRO A 118 -15.92 -8.77 -3.22
CA PRO A 118 -14.90 -7.92 -3.82
C PRO A 118 -14.99 -6.51 -3.25
N TYR A 119 -13.84 -5.83 -3.20
CA TYR A 119 -13.75 -4.44 -2.76
C TYR A 119 -12.71 -3.67 -3.54
N VAL A 120 -12.88 -2.36 -3.54
CA VAL A 120 -11.89 -1.40 -4.00
C VAL A 120 -11.67 -0.37 -2.89
N GLY A 121 -10.47 0.19 -2.82
CA GLY A 121 -10.13 1.18 -1.81
C GLY A 121 -9.12 2.19 -2.31
N ALA A 122 -9.11 3.32 -1.64
CA ALA A 122 -8.08 4.33 -1.79
C ALA A 122 -7.82 5.02 -0.45
N GLY A 123 -6.61 5.52 -0.26
CA GLY A 123 -6.25 6.13 1.00
C GLY A 123 -4.88 6.78 0.99
N VAL A 124 -4.38 6.99 2.21
CA VAL A 124 -3.10 7.63 2.48
C VAL A 124 -2.20 6.68 3.24
N ASN A 125 -0.93 6.76 2.93
CA ASN A 125 0.15 6.06 3.59
C ASN A 125 1.08 7.08 4.24
N TYR A 126 1.59 6.77 5.43
CA TYR A 126 2.68 7.51 6.06
C TYR A 126 3.81 6.55 6.36
N THR A 127 4.89 6.60 5.60
CA THR A 127 6.03 5.70 5.77
C THR A 127 7.05 6.30 6.71
N ILE A 128 7.36 5.55 7.77
CA ILE A 128 8.41 5.84 8.73
C ILE A 128 9.62 4.97 8.38
N PHE A 129 10.75 5.61 8.08
CA PHE A 129 12.02 4.94 7.86
C PHE A 129 12.81 4.88 9.15
N TYR A 130 13.48 3.75 9.43
CA TYR A 130 14.25 3.55 10.63
C TYR A 130 15.29 2.42 10.46
N GLY A 131 16.31 2.40 11.34
CA GLY A 131 17.28 1.30 11.39
C GLY A 131 18.06 1.12 10.09
N GLU A 132 18.42 2.24 9.46
CA GLU A 132 19.27 2.30 8.27
C GLU A 132 20.68 1.82 8.59
N ASP A 133 21.24 1.06 7.66
CA ASP A 133 22.65 0.65 7.63
C ASP A 133 23.23 1.06 6.28
N ALA A 134 24.38 1.68 6.29
CA ALA A 134 24.89 2.41 5.14
C ALA A 134 25.71 1.57 4.15
N GLY A 135 25.87 0.26 4.37
CA GLY A 135 26.64 -0.61 3.46
C GLY A 135 28.05 -0.08 3.17
N ASP A 136 28.36 0.15 1.89
CA ASP A 136 29.66 0.61 1.41
C ASP A 136 29.88 2.14 1.50
N VAL A 137 28.82 2.92 1.87
CA VAL A 137 28.93 4.38 2.04
C VAL A 137 29.06 4.77 3.51
N VAL A 138 29.41 6.03 3.80
CA VAL A 138 29.67 6.50 5.17
C VAL A 138 28.38 6.61 5.98
N GLY A 139 27.26 6.95 5.34
CA GLY A 139 25.96 7.08 5.98
C GLY A 139 24.83 7.31 4.98
N MET A 140 23.62 6.89 5.37
CA MET A 140 22.39 7.17 4.65
C MET A 140 21.34 7.68 5.64
N ASP A 141 20.55 8.64 5.21
CA ASP A 141 19.45 9.23 5.99
C ASP A 141 18.21 9.28 5.09
N TYR A 142 17.09 8.74 5.57
CA TYR A 142 15.83 8.67 4.84
C TYR A 142 14.80 9.58 5.52
N GLU A 143 14.14 10.44 4.75
CA GLU A 143 13.05 11.24 5.28
C GLU A 143 11.72 10.45 5.30
N ASN A 144 10.94 10.63 6.37
CA ASN A 144 9.60 10.06 6.44
C ASN A 144 8.71 10.69 5.35
N SER A 145 7.87 9.86 4.72
CA SER A 145 7.12 10.29 3.55
C SER A 145 5.63 9.99 3.65
N VAL A 146 4.84 10.80 2.96
CA VAL A 146 3.40 10.61 2.76
C VAL A 146 3.16 10.14 1.34
N GLY A 147 2.40 9.06 1.19
CA GLY A 147 2.02 8.51 -0.10
C GLY A 147 0.51 8.30 -0.24
N PHE A 148 0.11 7.88 -1.43
CA PHE A 148 -1.26 7.47 -1.73
C PHE A 148 -1.33 5.95 -1.91
N SER A 149 -2.46 5.37 -1.49
CA SER A 149 -2.76 3.95 -1.63
C SER A 149 -3.95 3.74 -2.53
N PHE A 150 -3.85 2.79 -3.45
CA PHE A 150 -4.96 2.26 -4.25
C PHE A 150 -5.01 0.75 -4.06
N GLN A 151 -6.21 0.21 -3.86
CA GLN A 151 -6.39 -1.17 -3.43
C GLN A 151 -7.56 -1.81 -4.17
N ALA A 152 -7.40 -3.08 -4.50
CA ALA A 152 -8.49 -3.95 -4.93
C ALA A 152 -8.29 -5.34 -4.31
N GLY A 153 -9.37 -5.93 -3.83
CA GLY A 153 -9.30 -7.24 -3.20
C GLY A 153 -10.63 -7.98 -3.21
N ILE A 154 -10.59 -9.17 -2.65
CA ILE A 154 -11.75 -10.04 -2.53
C ILE A 154 -11.69 -10.83 -1.22
N ASP A 155 -12.79 -10.81 -0.48
CA ASP A 155 -13.01 -11.71 0.66
C ASP A 155 -13.90 -12.87 0.20
N TYR A 156 -13.53 -14.10 0.57
CA TYR A 156 -14.33 -15.30 0.36
C TYR A 156 -14.75 -15.86 1.73
N ASN A 157 -16.04 -15.80 2.04
CA ASN A 157 -16.59 -16.31 3.31
C ASN A 157 -16.47 -17.84 3.38
N LEU A 158 -15.78 -18.33 4.39
CA LEU A 158 -15.71 -19.75 4.72
C LEU A 158 -16.90 -20.17 5.60
N ASN A 159 -17.32 -19.24 6.46
CA ASN A 159 -18.48 -19.37 7.35
C ASN A 159 -18.87 -17.96 7.88
N ASP A 160 -19.79 -17.90 8.84
CA ASP A 160 -20.28 -16.63 9.39
C ASP A 160 -19.18 -15.77 10.03
N LYS A 161 -18.08 -16.39 10.49
CA LYS A 161 -17.00 -15.74 11.23
C LYS A 161 -15.71 -15.58 10.44
N TRP A 162 -15.31 -16.55 9.63
CA TRP A 162 -14.01 -16.61 8.98
C TRP A 162 -14.12 -16.43 7.47
N PHE A 163 -13.14 -15.78 6.87
CA PHE A 163 -13.02 -15.59 5.43
C PHE A 163 -11.57 -15.64 4.97
N LEU A 164 -11.35 -16.01 3.73
CA LEU A 164 -10.08 -15.85 3.03
C LEU A 164 -10.04 -14.48 2.36
N ASN A 165 -8.86 -13.90 2.25
CA ASN A 165 -8.65 -12.61 1.60
C ASN A 165 -7.50 -12.69 0.59
N LEU A 166 -7.73 -12.14 -0.60
CA LEU A 166 -6.70 -11.80 -1.59
C LEU A 166 -6.77 -10.29 -1.81
N ASP A 167 -5.63 -9.64 -1.77
CA ASP A 167 -5.50 -8.19 -1.86
C ASP A 167 -4.34 -7.78 -2.76
N VAL A 168 -4.54 -6.75 -3.55
CA VAL A 168 -3.52 -6.10 -4.36
C VAL A 168 -3.57 -4.61 -4.08
N LYS A 169 -2.43 -4.05 -3.67
CA LYS A 169 -2.26 -2.62 -3.37
C LYS A 169 -1.15 -2.02 -4.22
N GLN A 170 -1.36 -0.84 -4.73
CA GLN A 170 -0.34 0.03 -5.29
C GLN A 170 -0.17 1.23 -4.35
N LEU A 171 1.04 1.43 -3.83
CA LEU A 171 1.39 2.67 -3.17
C LEU A 171 2.09 3.59 -4.19
N LEU A 172 1.78 4.88 -4.11
CA LEU A 172 2.52 5.94 -4.78
C LEU A 172 3.28 6.68 -3.69
N LEU A 173 4.59 6.42 -3.61
CA LEU A 173 5.45 6.84 -2.50
C LEU A 173 6.83 7.21 -3.04
N SER A 174 7.31 8.40 -2.70
CA SER A 174 8.71 8.82 -2.87
C SER A 174 9.29 9.25 -1.51
N THR A 175 10.59 9.22 -1.38
CA THR A 175 11.31 9.71 -0.20
C THR A 175 12.58 10.45 -0.59
N ASP A 176 12.94 11.46 0.18
CA ASP A 176 14.24 12.11 0.07
C ASP A 176 15.27 11.30 0.86
N VAL A 177 16.37 10.98 0.19
CA VAL A 177 17.51 10.22 0.75
C VAL A 177 18.75 11.07 0.68
N THR A 178 19.46 11.19 1.79
CA THR A 178 20.75 11.85 1.86
C THR A 178 21.85 10.79 1.94
N VAL A 179 22.66 10.67 0.87
CA VAL A 179 23.80 9.76 0.80
C VAL A 179 25.06 10.50 1.19
N ASN A 180 25.77 10.02 2.22
CA ASN A 180 27.06 10.53 2.63
C ASN A 180 28.17 9.60 2.10
N ALA A 181 28.89 10.05 1.07
CA ALA A 181 30.00 9.35 0.46
C ALA A 181 31.39 9.78 1.02
N GLY A 182 31.41 10.45 2.19
CA GLY A 182 32.62 10.94 2.85
C GLY A 182 33.00 12.36 2.43
N GLU A 183 33.47 12.55 1.20
CA GLU A 183 33.83 13.89 0.68
C GLU A 183 32.63 14.65 0.10
N ALA A 184 31.52 13.95 -0.19
CA ALA A 184 30.31 14.52 -0.77
C ALA A 184 29.06 14.05 0.00
N VAL A 185 28.11 14.97 0.16
CA VAL A 185 26.76 14.69 0.67
C VAL A 185 25.79 14.96 -0.48
N ILE A 186 25.07 13.93 -0.90
CA ILE A 186 24.26 13.94 -2.12
C ILE A 186 22.80 13.72 -1.73
N PRO A 187 21.92 14.71 -1.82
CA PRO A 187 20.49 14.53 -1.68
C PRO A 187 19.90 13.92 -2.97
N VAL A 188 19.04 12.92 -2.81
CA VAL A 188 18.40 12.19 -3.91
C VAL A 188 16.94 11.92 -3.56
N GLU A 189 16.00 12.22 -4.46
CA GLU A 189 14.62 11.78 -4.36
C GLU A 189 14.49 10.38 -4.98
N VAL A 190 13.95 9.42 -4.24
CA VAL A 190 13.77 8.04 -4.68
C VAL A 190 12.29 7.70 -4.71
N ASP A 191 11.78 7.35 -5.89
CA ASP A 191 10.45 6.76 -6.04
C ASP A 191 10.52 5.28 -5.65
N ILE A 192 9.64 4.83 -4.76
CA ILE A 192 9.57 3.43 -4.32
C ILE A 192 8.40 2.70 -4.98
N ASN A 193 7.25 3.35 -5.04
CA ASN A 193 6.02 2.94 -5.73
C ASN A 193 5.72 1.42 -5.67
N PRO A 194 5.68 0.77 -4.49
CA PRO A 194 5.60 -0.67 -4.41
C PRO A 194 4.23 -1.21 -4.82
N LEU A 195 4.23 -2.31 -5.59
CA LEU A 195 3.08 -3.19 -5.75
C LEU A 195 3.12 -4.21 -4.61
N ILE A 196 2.01 -4.36 -3.88
CA ILE A 196 1.88 -5.27 -2.74
C ILE A 196 0.79 -6.27 -3.05
N ILE A 197 1.12 -7.57 -2.98
CA ILE A 197 0.16 -8.68 -3.20
C ILE A 197 0.08 -9.51 -1.94
N GLY A 198 -1.09 -9.52 -1.30
CA GLY A 198 -1.34 -10.19 -0.03
C GLY A 198 -2.37 -11.31 -0.12
N LEU A 199 -2.08 -12.42 0.57
CA LEU A 199 -3.02 -13.52 0.78
C LEU A 199 -3.14 -13.78 2.28
N GLY A 200 -4.36 -13.95 2.76
CA GLY A 200 -4.56 -14.12 4.21
C GLY A 200 -5.91 -14.67 4.61
N ILE A 201 -6.11 -14.62 5.91
CA ILE A 201 -7.34 -15.00 6.58
C ILE A 201 -7.85 -13.84 7.42
N GLY A 202 -9.17 -13.66 7.43
CA GLY A 202 -9.82 -12.66 8.25
C GLY A 202 -10.89 -13.22 9.16
N VAL A 203 -11.22 -12.45 10.18
CA VAL A 203 -12.22 -12.75 11.17
C VAL A 203 -13.17 -11.56 11.33
N LYS A 204 -14.46 -11.85 11.38
CA LYS A 204 -15.51 -10.90 11.74
C LYS A 204 -15.67 -10.92 13.27
N LEU A 205 -15.60 -9.72 13.86
CA LEU A 205 -15.60 -9.51 15.32
C LEU A 205 -16.99 -9.06 15.83
#